data_55d9e78fff5d78d543e11e9afacf0b6f
#
_entry.id   55d9e78fff5d78d543e11e9afacf0b6f
#
_cell.length_a   1.000
_cell.length_b   1.000
_cell.length_c   1.000
_cell.angle_alpha   90.00
_cell.angle_beta   90.00
_cell.angle_gamma   90.00
#
_symmetry.space_group_name_H-M   'P 1'
#
loop_
_entity.id
_entity.type
_entity.pdbx_description
1 polymer ?
#
loop_
_entity_poly.entity_id
_entity_poly.type
_entity_poly.pdbx_seq_one_letter_code
_entity_poly.pdbx_strand_id
1 'polypeptide(L)'
;TPTYEYDATGKIWKDKTHYPIGDLKPERTITYEVGIDARLWKNISLSASWYSADTKNQTFDPALPPSSSYTTIYLQTGHVRNTGVELSLGYSNQWRDFGWSSNFTFSWNKNEIIDLAYGALNPVTGQPLNLSELDIKGLGKAKYILKQGGTLGDLYTTSDLKFNDNGYVEVDKAGNLLLTDEGDQIYLLSLIHI
;
A
#
# COMPACT_ATOMS: atom_id res chain seq x y z
N THR A 1 23.43 0.03 -5.21
CA THR A 1 24.53 -0.83 -4.72
C THR A 1 24.73 -0.50 -3.24
N PRO A 2 24.67 -1.48 -2.33
CA PRO A 2 24.86 -1.22 -0.90
C PRO A 2 26.24 -0.61 -0.65
N THR A 3 26.30 0.39 0.19
CA THR A 3 27.54 1.08 0.57
C THR A 3 27.90 0.62 1.96
N TYR A 4 29.10 0.08 2.13
CA TYR A 4 29.58 -0.46 3.40
C TYR A 4 30.65 0.44 4.02
N GLU A 5 30.65 0.60 5.31
CA GLU A 5 31.78 1.14 6.07
C GLU A 5 32.65 -0.01 6.60
N TYR A 6 33.97 0.21 6.55
CA TYR A 6 34.95 -0.71 7.08
C TYR A 6 35.56 -0.12 8.34
N ASP A 7 35.82 -0.95 9.33
CA ASP A 7 36.60 -0.56 10.49
C ASP A 7 38.11 -0.47 10.13
N ALA A 8 38.92 -0.04 11.08
CA ALA A 8 40.36 0.09 10.91
C ALA A 8 41.07 -1.27 10.64
N THR A 9 40.39 -2.38 10.83
CA THR A 9 40.89 -3.74 10.54
C THR A 9 40.44 -4.26 9.18
N GLY A 10 39.66 -3.47 8.41
CA GLY A 10 39.11 -3.85 7.12
C GLY A 10 37.87 -4.74 7.22
N LYS A 11 37.27 -4.89 8.39
CA LYS A 11 36.06 -5.66 8.60
C LYS A 11 34.83 -4.79 8.32
N ILE A 12 33.88 -5.33 7.51
CA ILE A 12 32.59 -4.69 7.26
C ILE A 12 31.80 -4.65 8.56
N TRP A 13 31.41 -3.46 9.00
CA TRP A 13 30.66 -3.30 10.22
C TRP A 13 29.37 -2.52 10.06
N LYS A 14 29.14 -1.89 8.91
CA LYS A 14 27.95 -1.04 8.70
C LYS A 14 27.49 -1.01 7.25
N ASP A 15 26.22 -1.24 7.04
CA ASP A 15 25.55 -0.97 5.78
C ASP A 15 25.08 0.50 5.80
N LYS A 16 25.55 1.28 4.81
CA LYS A 16 25.14 2.69 4.64
C LYS A 16 23.83 2.86 3.85
N THR A 17 23.21 1.78 3.45
CA THR A 17 21.96 1.86 2.68
C THR A 17 20.83 2.40 3.56
N HIS A 18 20.75 1.96 4.79
CA HIS A 18 19.72 2.33 5.74
C HIS A 18 20.27 3.18 6.90
N TYR A 19 19.55 4.24 7.22
CA TYR A 19 19.85 5.02 8.44
C TYR A 19 19.64 4.14 9.68
N PRO A 20 20.62 4.04 10.59
CA PRO A 20 20.48 3.22 11.78
C PRO A 20 19.46 3.85 12.73
N ILE A 21 18.30 3.25 12.82
CA ILE A 21 17.35 3.49 13.91
C ILE A 21 17.60 2.42 14.99
N GLY A 22 17.30 2.75 16.22
CA GLY A 22 17.47 1.85 17.36
C GLY A 22 16.76 0.49 17.22
N ASP A 23 16.42 -0.17 18.30
CA ASP A 23 15.80 -1.48 18.29
C ASP A 23 14.49 -1.48 17.50
N LEU A 24 14.40 -2.37 16.51
CA LEU A 24 13.20 -2.60 15.73
C LEU A 24 12.15 -3.32 16.60
N LYS A 25 10.94 -2.84 16.58
CA LYS A 25 9.80 -3.48 17.26
C LYS A 25 9.16 -4.50 16.31
N PRO A 26 8.64 -5.64 16.80
CA PRO A 26 7.90 -6.55 15.96
C PRO A 26 6.60 -5.92 15.46
N GLU A 27 6.26 -6.18 14.21
CA GLU A 27 4.92 -5.89 13.70
C GLU A 27 3.90 -6.74 14.45
N ARG A 28 2.77 -6.14 14.78
CA ARG A 28 1.68 -6.81 15.46
C ARG A 28 0.38 -6.61 14.72
N THR A 29 -0.18 -7.71 14.24
CA THR A 29 -1.51 -7.74 13.62
C THR A 29 -2.51 -8.38 14.56
N ILE A 30 -3.65 -7.73 14.75
CA ILE A 30 -4.83 -8.27 15.45
C ILE A 30 -5.95 -8.37 14.43
N THR A 31 -6.46 -9.57 14.22
CA THR A 31 -7.54 -9.83 13.27
C THR A 31 -8.79 -10.28 14.02
N TYR A 32 -9.90 -9.68 13.66
CA TYR A 32 -11.24 -10.14 14.02
C TYR A 32 -11.91 -10.67 12.76
N GLU A 33 -12.49 -11.85 12.85
CA GLU A 33 -13.21 -12.47 11.75
C GLU A 33 -14.50 -13.09 12.27
N VAL A 34 -15.58 -12.88 11.53
CA VAL A 34 -16.88 -13.50 11.78
C VAL A 34 -17.39 -14.05 10.45
N GLY A 35 -17.73 -15.31 10.44
CA GLY A 35 -18.22 -15.99 9.26
C GLY A 35 -19.42 -16.89 9.54
N ILE A 36 -20.14 -17.20 8.50
CA ILE A 36 -21.23 -18.15 8.49
C ILE A 36 -21.11 -19.06 7.27
N ASP A 37 -21.18 -20.37 7.50
CA ASP A 37 -21.35 -21.38 6.48
C ASP A 37 -22.70 -22.04 6.64
N ALA A 38 -23.52 -21.97 5.61
CA ALA A 38 -24.87 -22.52 5.63
C ALA A 38 -25.15 -23.37 4.39
N ARG A 39 -25.83 -24.49 4.61
CA ARG A 39 -26.40 -25.27 3.52
C ARG A 39 -27.90 -25.08 3.57
N LEU A 40 -28.41 -24.30 2.61
CA LEU A 40 -29.82 -23.98 2.50
C LEU A 40 -30.47 -24.98 1.56
N TRP A 41 -31.43 -25.72 2.08
CA TRP A 41 -32.03 -26.85 1.36
C TRP A 41 -30.93 -27.87 0.91
N LYS A 42 -31.21 -28.73 -0.03
CA LYS A 42 -30.23 -29.72 -0.48
C LYS A 42 -29.24 -29.18 -1.53
N ASN A 43 -29.56 -28.05 -2.11
CA ASN A 43 -29.02 -27.61 -3.40
C ASN A 43 -28.25 -26.28 -3.32
N ILE A 44 -28.35 -25.54 -2.20
CA ILE A 44 -27.72 -24.23 -2.06
C ILE A 44 -26.74 -24.24 -0.88
N SER A 45 -25.52 -23.81 -1.16
CA SER A 45 -24.49 -23.54 -0.15
C SER A 45 -24.19 -22.04 -0.11
N LEU A 46 -24.11 -21.50 1.08
CA LEU A 46 -23.77 -20.10 1.34
C LEU A 46 -22.60 -20.06 2.30
N SER A 47 -21.56 -19.32 1.96
CA SER A 47 -20.48 -18.93 2.85
C SER A 47 -20.36 -17.42 2.82
N ALA A 48 -20.33 -16.79 3.97
CA ALA A 48 -20.11 -15.35 4.07
C ALA A 48 -19.20 -15.08 5.26
N SER A 49 -18.20 -14.25 5.07
CA SER A 49 -17.31 -13.79 6.13
C SER A 49 -17.07 -12.29 6.06
N TRP A 50 -16.83 -11.71 7.20
CA TRP A 50 -16.34 -10.35 7.39
C TRP A 50 -15.11 -10.41 8.27
N TYR A 51 -14.09 -9.63 7.93
CA TYR A 51 -12.88 -9.51 8.71
C TYR A 51 -12.40 -8.07 8.85
N SER A 52 -11.67 -7.81 9.92
CA SER A 52 -10.92 -6.57 10.14
C SER A 52 -9.60 -6.89 10.80
N ALA A 53 -8.50 -6.51 10.16
CA ALA A 53 -7.13 -6.75 10.62
C ALA A 53 -6.43 -5.40 10.83
N ASP A 54 -6.02 -5.14 12.07
CA ASP A 54 -5.24 -3.96 12.47
C ASP A 54 -3.77 -4.34 12.64
N THR A 55 -2.89 -3.77 11.82
CA THR A 55 -1.44 -3.95 11.89
C THR A 55 -0.78 -2.69 12.44
N LYS A 56 -0.06 -2.83 13.54
CA LYS A 56 0.74 -1.77 14.18
C LYS A 56 2.22 -2.05 14.04
N ASN A 57 3.03 -0.97 14.13
CA ASN A 57 4.48 -0.99 13.91
C ASN A 57 4.86 -1.51 12.51
N GLN A 58 4.00 -1.27 11.52
CA GLN A 58 4.34 -1.63 10.15
C GLN A 58 5.57 -0.84 9.70
N THR A 59 6.50 -1.54 9.04
CA THR A 59 7.75 -0.95 8.57
C THR A 59 7.51 -0.30 7.22
N PHE A 60 7.90 0.96 7.13
CA PHE A 60 8.02 1.70 5.87
C PHE A 60 9.50 1.98 5.60
N ASP A 61 9.86 2.11 4.34
CA ASP A 61 11.22 2.31 3.87
C ASP A 61 11.31 3.57 2.98
N PRO A 62 11.02 4.76 3.52
CA PRO A 62 11.08 6.00 2.77
C PRO A 62 12.50 6.35 2.34
N ALA A 63 12.59 6.95 1.14
CA ALA A 63 13.83 7.47 0.62
C ALA A 63 14.30 8.70 1.43
N LEU A 64 15.59 8.78 1.69
CA LEU A 64 16.20 9.95 2.31
C LEU A 64 16.73 10.91 1.22
N PRO A 65 16.79 12.22 1.53
CA PRO A 65 17.37 13.20 0.60
C PRO A 65 18.82 12.86 0.26
N PRO A 66 19.30 13.21 -0.94
CA PRO A 66 20.70 12.97 -1.35
C PRO A 66 21.75 13.61 -0.44
N SER A 67 21.38 14.62 0.35
CA SER A 67 22.23 15.23 1.39
C SER A 67 22.52 14.32 2.58
N SER A 68 21.69 13.26 2.73
CA SER A 68 21.93 12.21 3.71
C SER A 68 23.03 11.27 3.20
N SER A 69 23.86 10.76 4.09
CA SER A 69 24.80 9.68 3.75
C SER A 69 24.13 8.32 3.56
N TYR A 70 22.81 8.25 3.73
CA TYR A 70 21.99 7.05 3.63
C TYR A 70 20.94 7.22 2.55
N THR A 71 20.51 6.11 1.94
CA THR A 71 19.50 6.14 0.88
C THR A 71 18.09 6.04 1.41
N THR A 72 17.91 5.31 2.50
CA THR A 72 16.59 5.02 3.09
C THR A 72 16.66 5.00 4.62
N ILE A 73 15.50 4.98 5.26
CA ILE A 73 15.35 4.82 6.71
C ILE A 73 14.21 3.84 6.98
N TYR A 74 14.41 2.89 7.90
CA TYR A 74 13.30 2.08 8.38
C TYR A 74 12.46 2.87 9.38
N LEU A 75 11.20 3.10 9.05
CA LEU A 75 10.24 3.76 9.90
C LEU A 75 9.18 2.75 10.35
N GLN A 76 9.26 2.29 11.59
CA GLN A 76 8.34 1.31 12.17
C GLN A 76 7.23 1.98 12.97
N THR A 77 6.43 2.78 12.31
CA THR A 77 5.38 3.58 12.96
C THR A 77 4.03 3.46 12.25
N GLY A 78 3.95 2.63 11.22
CA GLY A 78 2.72 2.44 10.46
C GLY A 78 1.63 1.78 11.27
N HIS A 79 0.41 2.34 11.20
CA HIS A 79 -0.82 1.70 11.64
C HIS A 79 -1.74 1.57 10.43
N VAL A 80 -1.98 0.34 9.99
CA VAL A 80 -2.74 0.03 8.78
C VAL A 80 -3.87 -0.91 9.14
N ARG A 81 -5.04 -0.66 8.56
CA ARG A 81 -6.23 -1.50 8.71
C ARG A 81 -6.63 -2.09 7.37
N ASN A 82 -6.93 -3.38 7.38
CA ASN A 82 -7.57 -4.08 6.29
C ASN A 82 -8.94 -4.58 6.75
N THR A 83 -9.99 -4.20 6.04
CA THR A 83 -11.35 -4.66 6.32
C THR A 83 -11.96 -5.23 5.04
N GLY A 84 -12.57 -6.41 5.15
CA GLY A 84 -13.11 -7.05 3.96
C GLY A 84 -14.35 -7.89 4.23
N VAL A 85 -15.03 -8.21 3.12
CA VAL A 85 -16.19 -9.11 3.08
C VAL A 85 -15.96 -10.12 1.98
N GLU A 86 -16.23 -11.37 2.28
CA GLU A 86 -16.19 -12.46 1.32
C GLU A 86 -17.55 -13.16 1.30
N LEU A 87 -18.02 -13.48 0.10
CA LEU A 87 -19.29 -14.17 -0.12
C LEU A 87 -19.09 -15.26 -1.16
N SER A 88 -19.59 -16.45 -0.87
CA SER A 88 -19.66 -17.55 -1.83
C SER A 88 -21.06 -18.15 -1.80
N LEU A 89 -21.65 -18.28 -2.98
CA LEU A 89 -22.98 -18.85 -3.18
C LEU A 89 -22.87 -19.96 -4.23
N GLY A 90 -23.11 -21.21 -3.80
CA GLY A 90 -23.12 -22.36 -4.66
C GLY A 90 -24.54 -22.89 -4.86
N TYR A 91 -24.85 -23.29 -6.07
CA TYR A 91 -26.07 -24.01 -6.41
C TYR A 91 -25.70 -25.25 -7.19
N SER A 92 -26.29 -26.40 -6.82
CA SER A 92 -26.11 -27.66 -7.56
C SER A 92 -27.41 -28.47 -7.51
N ASN A 93 -27.89 -28.89 -8.67
CA ASN A 93 -29.06 -29.72 -8.76
C ASN A 93 -28.94 -30.73 -9.92
N GLN A 94 -29.61 -31.88 -9.76
CA GLN A 94 -29.69 -32.94 -10.73
C GLN A 94 -31.16 -33.24 -11.05
N TRP A 95 -31.54 -33.17 -12.33
CA TRP A 95 -32.86 -33.50 -12.85
C TRP A 95 -32.72 -34.68 -13.83
N ARG A 96 -32.97 -35.89 -13.40
CA ARG A 96 -32.79 -37.10 -14.21
C ARG A 96 -31.42 -37.12 -14.90
N ASP A 97 -31.37 -36.88 -16.20
CA ASP A 97 -30.16 -36.93 -17.03
C ASP A 97 -29.45 -35.58 -17.16
N PHE A 98 -30.04 -34.51 -16.62
CA PHE A 98 -29.46 -33.17 -16.68
C PHE A 98 -29.04 -32.70 -15.27
N GLY A 99 -27.77 -32.30 -15.13
CA GLY A 99 -27.23 -31.70 -13.91
C GLY A 99 -26.74 -30.29 -14.18
N TRP A 100 -27.03 -29.39 -13.25
CA TRP A 100 -26.52 -28.00 -13.28
C TRP A 100 -25.82 -27.70 -11.97
N SER A 101 -24.61 -27.12 -12.08
CA SER A 101 -23.85 -26.58 -10.94
C SER A 101 -23.33 -25.21 -11.30
N SER A 102 -23.50 -24.27 -10.40
CA SER A 102 -22.96 -22.92 -10.51
C SER A 102 -22.42 -22.45 -9.18
N ASN A 103 -21.36 -21.64 -9.21
CA ASN A 103 -20.79 -21.02 -8.04
C ASN A 103 -20.54 -19.54 -8.34
N PHE A 104 -20.96 -18.67 -7.42
CA PHE A 104 -20.70 -17.24 -7.43
C PHE A 104 -19.85 -16.89 -6.22
N THR A 105 -18.75 -16.18 -6.45
CA THR A 105 -17.89 -15.65 -5.39
C THR A 105 -17.75 -14.14 -5.53
N PHE A 106 -17.82 -13.46 -4.42
CA PHE A 106 -17.59 -12.01 -4.31
C PHE A 106 -16.64 -11.75 -3.16
N SER A 107 -15.64 -10.93 -3.40
CA SER A 107 -14.75 -10.43 -2.36
C SER A 107 -14.58 -8.93 -2.49
N TRP A 108 -14.57 -8.26 -1.36
CA TRP A 108 -14.27 -6.84 -1.25
C TRP A 108 -13.32 -6.61 -0.11
N ASN A 109 -12.28 -5.82 -0.34
CA ASN A 109 -11.30 -5.45 0.68
C ASN A 109 -11.02 -3.95 0.61
N LYS A 110 -10.96 -3.29 1.76
CA LYS A 110 -10.48 -1.93 1.94
C LYS A 110 -9.22 -1.94 2.77
N ASN A 111 -8.11 -1.51 2.19
CA ASN A 111 -6.89 -1.17 2.91
C ASN A 111 -6.94 0.32 3.27
N GLU A 112 -6.53 0.69 4.48
CA GLU A 112 -6.53 2.07 4.96
C GLU A 112 -5.36 2.32 5.90
N ILE A 113 -4.58 3.36 5.62
CA ILE A 113 -3.53 3.85 6.50
C ILE A 113 -4.19 4.72 7.57
N ILE A 114 -4.22 4.22 8.81
CA ILE A 114 -4.83 4.94 9.93
C ILE A 114 -3.87 6.00 10.46
N ASP A 115 -2.57 5.66 10.54
CA ASP A 115 -1.54 6.56 11.04
C ASP A 115 -0.19 6.17 10.44
N LEU A 116 0.60 7.16 10.07
CA LEU A 116 1.96 6.97 9.53
C LEU A 116 3.04 7.08 10.61
N ALA A 117 2.72 7.68 11.75
CA ALA A 117 3.66 7.96 12.83
C ALA A 117 3.19 7.43 14.20
N TYR A 118 2.46 6.31 14.22
CA TYR A 118 1.86 5.73 15.42
C TYR A 118 2.91 5.50 16.53
N GLY A 119 2.74 6.24 17.63
CA GLY A 119 3.60 6.14 18.79
C GLY A 119 5.02 6.71 18.62
N ALA A 120 5.31 7.38 17.51
CA ALA A 120 6.57 8.08 17.30
C ALA A 120 6.56 9.46 18.00
N LEU A 121 7.70 9.82 18.57
CA LEU A 121 7.90 11.14 19.18
C LEU A 121 8.94 11.93 18.40
N ASN A 122 8.72 13.22 18.27
CA ASN A 122 9.72 14.14 17.74
C ASN A 122 10.93 14.16 18.70
N PRO A 123 12.13 13.80 18.25
CA PRO A 123 13.29 13.67 19.12
C PRO A 123 13.76 15.00 19.75
N VAL A 124 13.34 16.13 19.18
CA VAL A 124 13.72 17.46 19.66
C VAL A 124 12.71 17.99 20.67
N THR A 125 11.41 17.84 20.37
CA THR A 125 10.34 18.45 21.19
C THR A 125 9.71 17.47 22.18
N GLY A 126 9.91 16.16 22.01
CA GLY A 126 9.25 15.10 22.78
C GLY A 126 7.73 14.97 22.51
N GLN A 127 7.18 15.77 21.60
CA GLN A 127 5.76 15.72 21.24
C GLN A 127 5.49 14.59 20.23
N PRO A 128 4.26 14.07 20.16
CA PRO A 128 3.89 13.11 19.14
C PRO A 128 4.21 13.63 17.74
N LEU A 129 4.86 12.79 16.93
CA LEU A 129 5.16 13.08 15.54
C LEU A 129 3.88 12.88 14.72
N ASN A 130 3.47 13.93 14.01
CA ASN A 130 2.32 13.86 13.11
C ASN A 130 2.81 13.96 11.68
N LEU A 131 2.67 12.86 10.92
CA LEU A 131 3.02 12.78 9.50
C LEU A 131 1.72 12.65 8.70
N SER A 132 1.46 13.62 7.84
CA SER A 132 0.30 13.58 6.93
C SER A 132 0.57 12.74 5.69
N GLU A 133 1.83 12.71 5.24
CA GLU A 133 2.26 11.95 4.06
C GLU A 133 3.71 11.48 4.19
N LEU A 134 4.05 10.45 3.42
CA LEU A 134 5.38 9.86 3.37
C LEU A 134 5.70 9.41 1.94
N ASP A 135 6.72 10.02 1.33
CA ASP A 135 7.24 9.66 0.01
C ASP A 135 8.11 8.40 0.16
N ILE A 136 7.70 7.29 -0.45
CA ILE A 136 8.42 6.02 -0.33
C ILE A 136 9.40 5.86 -1.48
N LYS A 137 8.92 5.92 -2.72
CA LYS A 137 9.74 5.63 -3.90
C LYS A 137 9.12 6.22 -5.16
N GLY A 138 9.98 6.79 -6.01
CA GLY A 138 9.59 7.21 -7.35
C GLY A 138 9.64 6.07 -8.37
N LEU A 139 8.71 6.10 -9.31
CA LEU A 139 8.69 5.26 -10.51
C LEU A 139 8.57 6.18 -11.74
N GLY A 140 9.68 6.65 -12.27
CA GLY A 140 9.69 7.67 -13.32
C GLY A 140 9.09 9.00 -12.83
N LYS A 141 8.02 9.46 -13.46
CA LYS A 141 7.27 10.67 -13.05
C LYS A 141 6.23 10.39 -11.96
N ALA A 142 5.95 9.13 -11.67
CA ALA A 142 5.04 8.73 -10.62
C ALA A 142 5.78 8.38 -9.33
N LYS A 143 5.11 8.54 -8.19
CA LYS A 143 5.63 8.24 -6.86
C LYS A 143 4.60 7.50 -6.02
N TYR A 144 5.07 6.54 -5.22
CA TYR A 144 4.28 5.98 -4.14
C TYR A 144 4.34 6.94 -2.96
N ILE A 145 3.21 7.54 -2.63
CA ILE A 145 3.07 8.44 -1.49
C ILE A 145 2.03 7.86 -0.56
N LEU A 146 2.46 7.50 0.64
CA LEU A 146 1.55 7.08 1.69
C LEU A 146 0.92 8.30 2.33
N LYS A 147 -0.40 8.31 2.42
CA LYS A 147 -1.17 9.37 3.09
C LYS A 147 -2.08 8.75 4.14
N GLN A 148 -2.28 9.45 5.22
CA GLN A 148 -3.30 9.07 6.22
C GLN A 148 -4.68 9.06 5.55
N GLY A 149 -5.44 7.98 5.72
CA GLY A 149 -6.72 7.74 5.04
C GLY A 149 -6.61 7.17 3.63
N GLY A 150 -5.41 7.13 3.05
CA GLY A 150 -5.11 6.47 1.78
C GLY A 150 -4.79 4.99 1.93
N THR A 151 -4.28 4.37 0.85
CA THR A 151 -3.88 2.97 0.83
C THR A 151 -2.36 2.81 0.69
N LEU A 152 -1.84 1.61 0.97
CA LEU A 152 -0.41 1.30 0.81
C LEU A 152 0.07 1.32 -0.66
N GLY A 153 -0.85 1.27 -1.62
CA GLY A 153 -0.53 1.21 -3.04
C GLY A 153 -0.90 2.47 -3.83
N ASP A 154 -1.15 3.57 -3.16
CA ASP A 154 -1.54 4.81 -3.82
C ASP A 154 -0.38 5.41 -4.62
N LEU A 155 -0.65 5.69 -5.89
CA LEU A 155 0.31 6.21 -6.84
C LEU A 155 -0.08 7.65 -7.22
N TYR A 156 0.88 8.55 -7.15
CA TYR A 156 0.71 9.98 -7.44
C TYR A 156 1.69 10.44 -8.51
N THR A 157 1.32 11.48 -9.25
CA THR A 157 2.20 12.21 -10.15
C THR A 157 2.05 13.72 -9.94
N THR A 158 3.05 14.49 -10.32
CA THR A 158 2.97 15.96 -10.36
C THR A 158 2.77 16.49 -11.79
N SER A 159 2.69 15.63 -12.79
CA SER A 159 2.45 16.01 -14.19
C SER A 159 1.44 15.07 -14.82
N ASP A 160 0.60 15.60 -15.70
CA ASP A 160 -0.45 14.88 -16.44
C ASP A 160 -0.15 14.97 -17.95
N LEU A 161 -0.93 14.25 -18.75
CA LEU A 161 -0.88 14.40 -20.21
C LEU A 161 -1.33 15.80 -20.60
N LYS A 162 -0.60 16.38 -21.54
CA LYS A 162 -0.98 17.69 -22.09
C LYS A 162 -2.03 17.50 -23.17
N PHE A 163 -3.14 18.25 -23.08
CA PHE A 163 -4.24 18.25 -24.02
C PHE A 163 -4.32 19.58 -24.74
N ASN A 164 -4.65 19.54 -26.03
CA ASN A 164 -4.96 20.74 -26.80
C ASN A 164 -6.41 21.21 -26.53
N ASP A 165 -6.78 22.37 -27.09
CA ASP A 165 -8.11 22.98 -26.92
C ASP A 165 -9.27 22.10 -27.39
N ASN A 166 -9.02 21.10 -28.23
CA ASN A 166 -10.00 20.13 -28.72
C ASN A 166 -10.08 18.84 -27.88
N GLY A 167 -9.30 18.76 -26.78
CA GLY A 167 -9.27 17.60 -25.90
C GLY A 167 -8.44 16.42 -26.41
N TYR A 168 -7.60 16.61 -27.43
CA TYR A 168 -6.66 15.59 -27.89
C TYR A 168 -5.32 15.71 -27.18
N VAL A 169 -4.69 14.57 -26.89
CA VAL A 169 -3.35 14.52 -26.29
C VAL A 169 -2.33 15.12 -27.26
N GLU A 170 -1.51 16.05 -26.77
CA GLU A 170 -0.41 16.65 -27.54
C GLU A 170 0.80 15.70 -27.59
N VAL A 171 1.46 15.68 -28.75
CA VAL A 171 2.70 14.93 -28.97
C VAL A 171 3.76 15.85 -29.57
N ASP A 172 5.02 15.55 -29.33
CA ASP A 172 6.14 16.24 -29.97
C ASP A 172 6.30 15.80 -31.45
N LYS A 173 7.28 16.40 -32.15
CA LYS A 173 7.57 16.06 -33.56
C LYS A 173 8.03 14.63 -33.78
N ALA A 174 8.48 13.94 -32.73
CA ALA A 174 8.91 12.54 -32.76
C ALA A 174 7.78 11.57 -32.37
N GLY A 175 6.58 12.09 -32.01
CA GLY A 175 5.44 11.30 -31.58
C GLY A 175 5.43 10.96 -30.07
N ASN A 176 6.30 11.54 -29.26
CA ASN A 176 6.28 11.32 -27.81
C ASN A 176 5.18 12.18 -27.16
N LEU A 177 4.53 11.63 -26.15
CA LEU A 177 3.52 12.32 -25.37
C LEU A 177 4.11 13.53 -24.62
N LEU A 178 3.47 14.68 -24.75
CA LEU A 178 3.80 15.85 -23.96
C LEU A 178 3.09 15.80 -22.60
N LEU A 179 3.82 16.20 -21.57
CA LEU A 179 3.30 16.30 -20.20
C LEU A 179 3.12 17.78 -19.83
N THR A 180 2.21 18.02 -18.90
CA THR A 180 2.09 19.33 -18.24
C THR A 180 3.34 19.62 -17.40
N ASP A 181 3.57 20.87 -17.06
CA ASP A 181 4.58 21.25 -16.08
C ASP A 181 4.26 20.64 -14.71
N GLU A 182 5.28 20.49 -13.87
CA GLU A 182 5.08 20.00 -12.51
C GLU A 182 4.16 20.95 -11.71
N GLY A 183 3.13 20.38 -11.12
CA GLY A 183 2.11 21.07 -10.35
C GLY A 183 1.77 20.34 -9.05
N ASP A 184 0.53 20.48 -8.63
CA ASP A 184 0.01 19.76 -7.46
C ASP A 184 0.01 18.24 -7.66
N GLN A 185 0.05 17.50 -6.55
CA GLN A 185 0.00 16.05 -6.60
C GLN A 185 -1.34 15.56 -7.17
N ILE A 186 -1.27 14.79 -8.24
CA ILE A 186 -2.42 14.17 -8.90
C ILE A 186 -2.45 12.69 -8.52
N TYR A 187 -3.55 12.25 -7.93
CA TYR A 187 -3.78 10.83 -7.65
C TYR A 187 -4.03 10.06 -8.96
N LEU A 188 -3.27 9.03 -9.21
CA LEU A 188 -3.38 8.20 -10.41
C LEU A 188 -4.19 6.93 -10.16
N LEU A 189 -3.77 6.13 -9.18
CA LEU A 189 -4.29 4.78 -8.97
C LEU A 189 -3.93 4.25 -7.59
N SER A 190 -4.84 3.49 -6.99
CA SER A 190 -4.52 2.55 -5.92
C SER A 190 -4.30 1.16 -6.50
N LEU A 191 -3.14 0.56 -6.26
CA LEU A 191 -2.80 -0.79 -6.73
C LEU A 191 -3.34 -1.90 -5.82
N ILE A 192 -4.03 -1.55 -4.71
CA ILE A 192 -4.51 -2.51 -3.71
C ILE A 192 -6.01 -2.85 -3.89
N HIS A 193 -6.65 -2.33 -4.92
CA HIS A 193 -7.98 -2.74 -5.31
C HIS A 193 -7.92 -3.91 -6.31
N ILE A 194 -7.57 -5.11 -5.80
CA ILE A 194 -7.74 -6.38 -6.53
C ILE A 194 -8.69 -7.27 -5.73
#